data_906ab2a22912cc31570f1e58cda7d290
#
_entry.id   906ab2a22912cc31570f1e58cda7d290
#
_cell.length_a   1.000
_cell.length_b   1.000
_cell.length_c   1.000
_cell.angle_alpha   90.00
_cell.angle_beta   90.00
_cell.angle_gamma   90.00
#
_symmetry.space_group_name_H-M   'P 1'
#
loop_
_entity.id
_entity.type
_entity.pdbx_description
1 polymer ?
#
loop_
_entity_poly.entity_id
_entity_poly.type
_entity_poly.pdbx_seq_one_letter_code
_entity_poly.pdbx_strand_id
1 'polypeptide(L)'
;MAHAHSEGFLKIVTDAKSRVRELTIPQVVEKQKHGEKFHFVDVREDSEWEKGRAQGAQHIGKGVIERDIESLIPDHKAEIILYCGGGFRSALAADNLQKMGYTNVFSMDGGIRGWRDLGLPEEK
;
A
#
# COMPACT_ATOMS: atom_id res chain seq x y z
N MET A 1 3.99 -16.18 15.23
CA MET A 1 2.75 -15.88 15.95
C MET A 1 2.00 -14.76 15.23
N ALA A 2 0.75 -15.00 14.95
CA ALA A 2 -0.05 -13.97 14.30
C ALA A 2 -0.36 -12.85 15.30
N HIS A 3 -0.32 -11.62 14.84
CA HIS A 3 -0.75 -10.49 15.64
C HIS A 3 -2.28 -10.51 15.77
N ALA A 4 -2.76 -10.44 17.00
CA ALA A 4 -4.18 -10.24 17.25
C ALA A 4 -4.48 -8.75 17.11
N HIS A 5 -5.24 -8.39 16.08
CA HIS A 5 -5.67 -7.01 15.90
C HIS A 5 -6.89 -6.73 16.78
N SER A 6 -6.99 -5.51 17.28
CA SER A 6 -8.12 -5.10 18.09
C SER A 6 -9.42 -5.08 17.26
N GLU A 7 -10.55 -5.24 17.93
CA GLU A 7 -11.86 -5.22 17.26
C GLU A 7 -12.12 -3.89 16.56
N GLY A 8 -11.75 -2.78 17.20
CA GLY A 8 -11.95 -1.45 16.61
C GLY A 8 -11.13 -1.26 15.35
N PHE A 9 -9.88 -1.72 15.36
CA PHE A 9 -9.02 -1.65 14.17
C PHE A 9 -9.60 -2.49 13.04
N LEU A 10 -10.00 -3.73 13.33
CA LEU A 10 -10.60 -4.61 12.32
C LEU A 10 -11.90 -4.02 11.77
N LYS A 11 -12.67 -3.35 12.60
CA LYS A 11 -13.90 -2.70 12.17
C LYS A 11 -13.65 -1.63 11.11
N ILE A 12 -12.70 -0.71 11.35
CA ILE A 12 -12.42 0.35 10.39
C ILE A 12 -11.75 -0.20 9.13
N VAL A 13 -10.93 -1.24 9.26
CA VAL A 13 -10.30 -1.89 8.10
C VAL A 13 -11.34 -2.57 7.23
N THR A 14 -12.25 -3.33 7.82
CA THR A 14 -13.33 -4.00 7.08
C THR A 14 -14.20 -2.98 6.36
N ASP A 15 -14.51 -1.87 7.03
CA ASP A 15 -15.27 -0.79 6.43
C ASP A 15 -14.53 -0.19 5.23
N ALA A 16 -13.25 0.13 5.39
CA ALA A 16 -12.43 0.68 4.30
C ALA A 16 -12.34 -0.30 3.12
N LYS A 17 -12.14 -1.58 3.40
CA LYS A 17 -12.03 -2.62 2.35
C LYS A 17 -13.29 -2.75 1.51
N SER A 18 -14.45 -2.36 2.04
CA SER A 18 -15.69 -2.37 1.27
C SER A 18 -15.68 -1.36 0.12
N ARG A 19 -14.80 -0.36 0.17
CA ARG A 19 -14.71 0.71 -0.83
C ARG A 19 -13.41 0.71 -1.62
N VAL A 20 -12.40 -0.03 -1.16
CA VAL A 20 -11.04 -0.02 -1.71
C VAL A 20 -10.87 -1.18 -2.69
N ARG A 21 -10.21 -0.92 -3.81
CA ARG A 21 -9.82 -1.99 -4.74
C ARG A 21 -8.51 -2.59 -4.25
N GLU A 22 -8.47 -3.91 -4.18
CA GLU A 22 -7.28 -4.64 -3.78
C GLU A 22 -6.70 -5.39 -4.96
N LEU A 23 -5.36 -5.47 -5.01
CA LEU A 23 -4.64 -6.32 -5.95
C LEU A 23 -3.90 -7.39 -5.17
N THR A 24 -3.78 -8.57 -5.75
CA THR A 24 -2.91 -9.61 -5.20
C THR A 24 -1.44 -9.29 -5.53
N ILE A 25 -0.52 -9.88 -4.79
CA ILE A 25 0.91 -9.72 -5.08
C ILE A 25 1.24 -10.21 -6.49
N PRO A 26 0.78 -11.39 -6.95
CA PRO A 26 1.02 -11.80 -8.33
C PRO A 26 0.51 -10.80 -9.38
N GLN A 27 -0.63 -10.14 -9.14
CA GLN A 27 -1.14 -9.12 -10.04
C GLN A 27 -0.21 -7.91 -10.11
N VAL A 28 0.35 -7.48 -8.98
CA VAL A 28 1.31 -6.38 -8.94
C VAL A 28 2.60 -6.77 -9.69
N VAL A 29 3.10 -7.97 -9.45
CA VAL A 29 4.29 -8.49 -10.14
C VAL A 29 4.08 -8.53 -11.66
N GLU A 30 2.89 -8.95 -12.09
CA GLU A 30 2.54 -9.00 -13.50
C GLU A 30 2.59 -7.62 -14.14
N LYS A 31 2.06 -6.61 -13.45
CA LYS A 31 2.13 -5.22 -13.91
C LYS A 31 3.58 -4.77 -14.05
N GLN A 32 4.45 -5.10 -13.10
CA GLN A 32 5.87 -4.76 -13.15
C GLN A 32 6.55 -5.44 -14.35
N LYS A 33 6.27 -6.71 -14.59
CA LYS A 33 6.83 -7.47 -15.70
C LYS A 33 6.44 -6.89 -17.06
N HIS A 34 5.24 -6.35 -17.16
CA HIS A 34 4.76 -5.74 -18.40
C HIS A 34 5.22 -4.28 -18.56
N GLY A 35 6.03 -3.78 -17.64
CA GLY A 35 6.54 -2.41 -17.70
C GLY A 35 5.47 -1.35 -17.47
N GLU A 36 4.35 -1.69 -16.86
CA GLU A 36 3.31 -0.72 -16.55
C GLU A 36 3.84 0.29 -15.55
N LYS A 37 3.49 1.56 -15.78
CA LYS A 37 3.94 2.65 -14.91
C LYS A 37 2.90 2.92 -13.85
N PHE A 38 3.32 2.77 -12.59
CA PHE A 38 2.50 3.11 -11.44
C PHE A 38 3.42 3.52 -10.29
N HIS A 39 2.84 4.25 -9.34
CA HIS A 39 3.54 4.58 -8.11
C HIS A 39 3.35 3.43 -7.12
N PHE A 40 4.45 2.84 -6.69
CA PHE A 40 4.43 1.74 -5.72
C PHE A 40 4.86 2.31 -4.38
N VAL A 41 3.92 2.40 -3.44
CA VAL A 41 4.09 3.21 -2.23
C VAL A 41 3.99 2.35 -0.98
N ASP A 42 5.05 2.39 -0.17
CA ASP A 42 5.11 1.76 1.15
C ASP A 42 4.56 2.76 2.17
N VAL A 43 3.48 2.40 2.87
CA VAL A 43 2.86 3.27 3.86
C VAL A 43 3.21 2.89 5.30
N ARG A 44 4.20 2.00 5.49
CA ARG A 44 4.63 1.57 6.82
C ARG A 44 5.38 2.68 7.55
N GLU A 45 5.68 2.43 8.82
CA GLU A 45 6.46 3.36 9.64
C GLU A 45 7.91 3.45 9.14
N ASP A 46 8.58 4.56 9.48
CA ASP A 46 9.98 4.78 9.10
C ASP A 46 10.89 3.64 9.55
N SER A 47 10.71 3.14 10.76
CA SER A 47 11.52 2.05 11.30
C SER A 47 11.34 0.75 10.52
N GLU A 48 10.16 0.50 9.99
CA GLU A 48 9.90 -0.67 9.14
C GLU A 48 10.56 -0.50 7.77
N TRP A 49 10.43 0.68 7.17
CA TRP A 49 11.04 1.01 5.90
C TRP A 49 12.56 0.84 5.92
N GLU A 50 13.19 1.30 6.98
CA GLU A 50 14.66 1.24 7.13
C GLU A 50 15.18 -0.19 7.16
N LYS A 51 14.38 -1.13 7.65
CA LYS A 51 14.78 -2.55 7.74
C LYS A 51 14.66 -3.32 6.43
N GLY A 52 14.08 -2.71 5.41
CA GLY A 52 13.92 -3.35 4.12
C GLY A 52 12.55 -3.07 3.53
N ARG A 53 12.49 -3.02 2.20
CA ARG A 53 11.29 -2.65 1.46
C ARG A 53 11.26 -3.39 0.13
N ALA A 54 10.07 -3.47 -0.47
CA ALA A 54 9.94 -4.05 -1.80
C ALA A 54 10.74 -3.20 -2.79
N GLN A 55 11.42 -3.85 -3.72
CA GLN A 55 12.21 -3.16 -4.74
C GLN A 55 11.32 -2.21 -5.56
N GLY A 56 11.78 -1.00 -5.75
CA GLY A 56 11.07 0.01 -6.54
C GLY A 56 10.04 0.80 -5.76
N ALA A 57 9.89 0.55 -4.45
CA ALA A 57 8.91 1.26 -3.64
C ALA A 57 9.39 2.66 -3.25
N GLN A 58 8.44 3.57 -3.15
CA GLN A 58 8.61 4.91 -2.62
C GLN A 58 7.98 4.92 -1.23
N HIS A 59 8.60 5.62 -0.28
CA HIS A 59 8.07 5.67 1.08
C HIS A 59 7.22 6.92 1.28
N ILE A 60 5.94 6.72 1.60
CA ILE A 60 5.06 7.79 2.08
C ILE A 60 4.26 7.18 3.23
N GLY A 61 4.69 7.42 4.45
CA GLY A 61 4.08 6.80 5.63
C GLY A 61 2.61 7.18 5.80
N LYS A 62 1.82 6.24 6.28
CA LYS A 62 0.38 6.43 6.48
C LYS A 62 0.08 7.66 7.34
N GLY A 63 0.92 7.96 8.33
CA GLY A 63 0.69 9.09 9.22
C GLY A 63 0.79 10.46 8.56
N VAL A 64 1.39 10.54 7.38
CA VAL A 64 1.60 11.81 6.66
C VAL A 64 1.09 11.80 5.22
N ILE A 65 0.56 10.68 4.75
CA ILE A 65 0.23 10.52 3.33
C ILE A 65 -0.83 11.52 2.88
N GLU A 66 -1.86 11.76 3.68
CA GLU A 66 -2.91 12.71 3.30
C GLU A 66 -2.37 14.12 3.19
N ARG A 67 -1.39 14.47 4.03
CA ARG A 67 -0.76 15.79 3.99
C ARG A 67 0.13 15.96 2.76
N ASP A 68 0.85 14.91 2.37
CA ASP A 68 1.96 15.04 1.43
C ASP A 68 1.68 14.55 0.02
N ILE A 69 0.66 13.69 -0.17
CA ILE A 69 0.46 13.00 -1.45
C ILE A 69 0.26 13.97 -2.63
N GLU A 70 -0.45 15.06 -2.44
CA GLU A 70 -0.76 15.97 -3.53
C GLU A 70 0.46 16.74 -4.03
N SER A 71 1.49 16.92 -3.19
CA SER A 71 2.74 17.50 -3.64
C SER A 71 3.67 16.46 -4.26
N LEU A 72 3.56 15.19 -3.86
CA LEU A 72 4.42 14.11 -4.35
C LEU A 72 3.87 13.45 -5.61
N ILE A 73 2.56 13.28 -5.68
CA ILE A 73 1.86 12.68 -6.82
C ILE A 73 0.63 13.58 -7.10
N PRO A 74 0.83 14.70 -7.80
CA PRO A 74 -0.26 15.66 -7.99
C PRO A 74 -1.36 15.22 -8.95
N ASP A 75 -1.08 14.25 -9.82
CA ASP A 75 -2.09 13.74 -10.75
C ASP A 75 -3.05 12.80 -10.04
N HIS A 76 -4.30 13.24 -9.84
CA HIS A 76 -5.33 12.44 -9.16
C HIS A 76 -5.79 11.22 -9.96
N LYS A 77 -5.36 11.09 -11.21
CA LYS A 77 -5.65 9.92 -12.05
C LYS A 77 -4.47 8.94 -12.12
N ALA A 78 -3.33 9.31 -11.52
CA ALA A 78 -2.16 8.44 -11.52
C ALA A 78 -2.48 7.10 -10.85
N GLU A 79 -1.98 6.02 -11.42
CA GLU A 79 -2.13 4.70 -10.80
C GLU A 79 -1.21 4.61 -9.60
N ILE A 80 -1.78 4.31 -8.44
CA ILE A 80 -1.05 4.21 -7.17
C ILE A 80 -1.39 2.87 -6.52
N ILE A 81 -0.35 2.10 -6.20
CA ILE A 81 -0.51 0.83 -5.50
C ILE A 81 0.19 0.96 -4.16
N LEU A 82 -0.59 0.90 -3.07
CA LEU A 82 -0.10 1.04 -1.71
C LEU A 82 0.11 -0.33 -1.08
N TYR A 83 1.13 -0.46 -0.24
CA TYR A 83 1.28 -1.66 0.58
C TYR A 83 1.75 -1.31 1.98
N CYS A 84 1.49 -2.23 2.92
CA CYS A 84 1.97 -2.14 4.29
C CYS A 84 2.51 -3.50 4.73
N GLY A 85 2.37 -3.87 5.99
CA GLY A 85 2.81 -5.18 6.47
C GLY A 85 1.98 -6.32 5.92
N GLY A 86 0.66 -6.22 6.01
CA GLY A 86 -0.26 -7.29 5.60
C GLY A 86 -1.47 -6.85 4.80
N GLY A 87 -1.63 -5.56 4.54
CA GLY A 87 -2.72 -5.04 3.71
C GLY A 87 -3.80 -4.26 4.46
N PHE A 88 -3.68 -4.09 5.78
CA PHE A 88 -4.70 -3.40 6.58
C PHE A 88 -4.48 -1.88 6.59
N ARG A 89 -3.28 -1.42 6.95
CA ARG A 89 -2.96 0.01 6.93
C ARG A 89 -3.06 0.61 5.52
N SER A 90 -2.65 -0.16 4.52
CA SER A 90 -2.73 0.30 3.12
C SER A 90 -4.18 0.43 2.64
N ALA A 91 -5.08 -0.42 3.13
CA ALA A 91 -6.51 -0.29 2.83
C ALA A 91 -7.07 1.01 3.42
N LEU A 92 -6.70 1.34 4.66
CA LEU A 92 -7.13 2.60 5.28
C LEU A 92 -6.58 3.81 4.53
N ALA A 93 -5.30 3.76 4.14
CA ALA A 93 -4.69 4.84 3.37
C ALA A 93 -5.36 5.00 2.00
N ALA A 94 -5.61 3.90 1.30
CA ALA A 94 -6.27 3.92 0.00
C ALA A 94 -7.67 4.55 0.09
N ASP A 95 -8.43 4.21 1.13
CA ASP A 95 -9.75 4.78 1.34
C ASP A 95 -9.69 6.30 1.51
N ASN A 96 -8.72 6.79 2.28
CA ASN A 96 -8.53 8.23 2.46
C ASN A 96 -8.12 8.92 1.16
N LEU A 97 -7.23 8.32 0.36
CA LEU A 97 -6.84 8.90 -0.92
C LEU A 97 -8.03 9.00 -1.87
N GLN A 98 -8.92 8.02 -1.86
CA GLN A 98 -10.15 8.10 -2.66
C GLN A 98 -11.03 9.26 -2.23
N LYS A 99 -11.13 9.53 -0.93
CA LYS A 99 -11.87 10.68 -0.40
C LYS A 99 -11.24 12.00 -0.83
N MET A 100 -9.95 12.02 -1.10
CA MET A 100 -9.23 13.20 -1.58
C MET A 100 -9.35 13.38 -3.11
N GLY A 101 -10.02 12.46 -3.80
CA GLY A 101 -10.23 12.57 -5.24
C GLY A 101 -9.31 11.72 -6.11
N TYR A 102 -8.45 10.89 -5.50
CA TYR A 102 -7.63 9.96 -6.27
C TYR A 102 -8.52 8.82 -6.79
N THR A 103 -8.50 8.59 -8.10
CA THR A 103 -9.45 7.69 -8.76
C THR A 103 -8.86 6.35 -9.18
N ASN A 104 -7.56 6.14 -9.00
CA ASN A 104 -6.88 4.94 -9.51
C ASN A 104 -5.93 4.38 -8.45
N VAL A 105 -6.47 4.12 -7.26
CA VAL A 105 -5.71 3.68 -6.10
C VAL A 105 -6.07 2.25 -5.75
N PHE A 106 -5.04 1.46 -5.43
CA PHE A 106 -5.17 0.04 -5.04
C PHE A 106 -4.38 -0.21 -3.77
N SER A 107 -4.83 -1.18 -2.98
CA SER A 107 -4.06 -1.73 -1.87
C SER A 107 -3.58 -3.12 -2.25
N MET A 108 -2.27 -3.39 -2.08
CA MET A 108 -1.72 -4.73 -2.34
C MET A 108 -2.00 -5.63 -1.14
N ASP A 109 -2.92 -6.56 -1.30
CA ASP A 109 -3.28 -7.50 -0.25
C ASP A 109 -2.10 -8.42 0.04
N GLY A 110 -1.85 -8.70 1.32
CA GLY A 110 -0.72 -9.50 1.76
C GLY A 110 0.52 -8.70 2.10
N GLY A 111 0.70 -7.52 1.54
CA GLY A 111 1.77 -6.59 1.88
C GLY A 111 3.18 -7.15 1.77
N ILE A 112 4.11 -6.54 2.54
CA ILE A 112 5.52 -6.95 2.51
C ILE A 112 5.71 -8.37 3.04
N ARG A 113 4.85 -8.83 3.96
CA ARG A 113 4.95 -10.20 4.47
C ARG A 113 4.73 -11.22 3.35
N GLY A 114 3.68 -11.05 2.56
CA GLY A 114 3.43 -11.92 1.42
C GLY A 114 4.50 -11.79 0.34
N TRP A 115 5.01 -10.57 0.14
CA TRP A 115 6.11 -10.30 -0.79
C TRP A 115 7.35 -11.14 -0.44
N ARG A 116 7.71 -11.14 0.85
CA ARG A 116 8.85 -11.92 1.38
C ARG A 116 8.61 -13.42 1.29
N ASP A 117 7.40 -13.86 1.59
CA ASP A 117 7.05 -15.29 1.52
C ASP A 117 7.22 -15.84 0.10
N LEU A 118 7.02 -15.00 -0.91
CA LEU A 118 7.21 -15.38 -2.32
C LEU A 118 8.64 -15.17 -2.81
N GLY A 119 9.54 -14.71 -1.94
CA GLY A 119 10.95 -14.51 -2.31
C GLY A 119 11.17 -13.39 -3.31
N LEU A 120 10.31 -12.38 -3.33
CA LEU A 120 10.38 -11.30 -4.30
C LEU A 120 11.45 -10.26 -3.90
N PRO A 121 11.97 -9.47 -4.87
CA PRO A 121 13.10 -8.58 -4.61
C PRO A 121 12.82 -7.49 -3.57
N GLU A 122 13.80 -7.25 -2.71
CA GLU A 122 13.76 -6.20 -1.69
C GLU A 122 15.01 -5.34 -1.79
N GLU A 123 14.91 -4.16 -1.20
CA GLU A 123 16.02 -3.21 -1.04
C GLU A 123 16.19 -2.89 0.44
N LYS A 124 17.37 -2.42 0.81
CA LYS A 124 17.64 -1.92 2.16
C LYS A 124 18.23 -0.51 2.11
#